data_6afe6a8592b9b85db5958eb74ca9d820
#
_entry.id   6afe6a8592b9b85db5958eb74ca9d820
#
_cell.length_a   1.000
_cell.length_b   1.000
_cell.length_c   1.000
_cell.angle_alpha   90.00
_cell.angle_beta   90.00
_cell.angle_gamma   90.00
#
_symmetry.space_group_name_H-M   'P 1'
#
loop_
_entity.id
_entity.type
_entity.pdbx_description
1 polymer ?
#
loop_
_entity_poly.entity_id
_entity_poly.type
_entity_poly.pdbx_seq_one_letter_code
_entity_poly.pdbx_strand_id
1 'polypeptide(L)'
;MKLTPIKTLAATAVLCALSSTAYAATAAKIGDTEFTYGGYIKLDAMWSDYSAGAPPGTSVGRDFYVPSTLTVGSDNNSDAVFDMHARESRFNFGTSTLLDNGKTVKTKIELDFLASAPGGNERVSNSYSPRIRHAFISYDGWLFGQTWSNFQNVGALPEALDFIGPAEGTVFVRQTQVKYTTGSWSFSLENPESTITTAGGGMAVTDDASLPDFTARYTHKADWGNLVVAALARQLTYKVGAIDADETSFGVSASGMVKLGEDNFKFMLTQGKGLGRYVGVNIAHGAVLNGDDFDAID
;
A
#
# COMPACT_ATOMS: atom_id res chain seq x y z
N MET A 1 29.14 48.19 9.21
CA MET A 1 28.05 47.66 10.07
C MET A 1 27.93 46.17 9.78
N LYS A 2 28.46 45.29 10.65
CA LYS A 2 28.47 43.87 10.45
C LYS A 2 27.11 43.30 10.85
N LEU A 3 26.38 42.75 9.91
CA LEU A 3 25.15 41.97 10.19
C LEU A 3 25.52 40.60 10.77
N THR A 4 25.09 40.41 11.99
CA THR A 4 25.22 39.14 12.71
C THR A 4 24.27 38.11 12.06
N PRO A 5 24.70 36.87 11.78
CA PRO A 5 23.80 35.86 11.22
C PRO A 5 22.74 35.48 12.25
N ILE A 6 21.50 35.59 11.84
CA ILE A 6 20.34 35.06 12.57
C ILE A 6 20.50 33.55 12.59
N LYS A 7 20.71 33.01 13.76
CA LYS A 7 20.71 31.56 13.97
C LYS A 7 19.28 31.04 13.69
N THR A 8 19.14 30.31 12.61
CA THR A 8 17.91 29.61 12.27
C THR A 8 17.62 28.65 13.42
N LEU A 9 16.63 28.97 14.22
CA LEU A 9 16.08 28.03 15.20
C LEU A 9 15.25 27.03 14.41
N ALA A 10 15.79 25.85 14.18
CA ALA A 10 15.01 24.70 13.71
C ALA A 10 14.05 24.32 14.85
N ALA A 11 12.86 24.87 14.85
CA ALA A 11 11.79 24.40 15.70
C ALA A 11 11.25 23.12 15.09
N THR A 12 11.82 21.99 15.50
CA THR A 12 11.19 20.68 15.31
C THR A 12 9.95 20.66 16.20
N ALA A 13 8.83 21.09 15.66
CA ALA A 13 7.54 20.89 16.29
C ALA A 13 7.21 19.39 16.15
N VAL A 14 7.59 18.59 17.15
CA VAL A 14 7.06 17.26 17.34
C VAL A 14 5.60 17.44 17.74
N LEU A 15 4.71 17.55 16.76
CA LEU A 15 3.29 17.33 16.99
C LEU A 15 3.14 15.82 17.24
N CYS A 16 3.02 15.45 18.50
CA CYS A 16 2.58 14.12 18.88
C CYS A 16 1.21 13.87 18.23
N ALA A 17 1.18 13.15 17.12
CA ALA A 17 -0.04 12.57 16.63
C ALA A 17 -0.51 11.60 17.72
N LEU A 18 -1.51 12.00 18.48
CA LEU A 18 -2.25 11.10 19.35
C LEU A 18 -3.03 10.16 18.42
N SER A 19 -2.36 9.18 17.88
CA SER A 19 -3.01 8.05 17.25
C SER A 19 -3.62 7.21 18.37
N SER A 20 -4.83 7.56 18.79
CA SER A 20 -5.64 6.58 19.49
C SER A 20 -5.90 5.47 18.47
N THR A 21 -5.21 4.34 18.60
CA THR A 21 -5.61 3.10 17.95
C THR A 21 -6.97 2.73 18.54
N ALA A 22 -8.04 3.24 17.95
CA ALA A 22 -9.37 2.82 18.30
C ALA A 22 -9.52 1.39 17.80
N TYR A 23 -9.38 0.44 18.69
CA TYR A 23 -9.78 -0.94 18.43
C TYR A 23 -11.25 -0.94 18.02
N ALA A 24 -11.61 -1.76 17.03
CA ALA A 24 -13.01 -1.94 16.69
C ALA A 24 -13.80 -2.35 17.94
N ALA A 25 -14.69 -1.52 18.36
CA ALA A 25 -15.56 -1.81 19.51
C ALA A 25 -16.78 -2.57 19.01
N THR A 26 -17.26 -3.54 19.80
CA THR A 26 -18.58 -4.15 19.54
C THR A 26 -19.65 -3.08 19.77
N ALA A 27 -20.33 -2.69 18.68
CA ALA A 27 -21.36 -1.65 18.72
C ALA A 27 -22.73 -2.21 19.12
N ALA A 28 -23.02 -3.43 18.67
CA ALA A 28 -24.28 -4.12 18.96
C ALA A 28 -24.13 -5.61 18.75
N LYS A 29 -25.02 -6.38 19.40
CA LYS A 29 -25.22 -7.81 19.13
C LYS A 29 -26.70 -8.05 18.84
N ILE A 30 -26.99 -8.67 17.70
CA ILE A 30 -28.36 -9.01 17.28
C ILE A 30 -28.35 -10.51 16.90
N GLY A 31 -28.99 -11.33 17.73
CA GLY A 31 -28.90 -12.78 17.60
C GLY A 31 -27.44 -13.26 17.74
N ASP A 32 -26.97 -14.03 16.78
CA ASP A 32 -25.59 -14.55 16.74
C ASP A 32 -24.62 -13.65 15.98
N THR A 33 -25.06 -12.44 15.59
CA THR A 33 -24.24 -11.47 14.87
C THR A 33 -23.79 -10.34 15.79
N GLU A 34 -22.47 -10.15 15.86
CA GLU A 34 -21.84 -9.00 16.48
C GLU A 34 -21.48 -7.96 15.41
N PHE A 35 -21.90 -6.72 15.64
CA PHE A 35 -21.54 -5.57 14.79
C PHE A 35 -20.40 -4.81 15.43
N THR A 36 -19.40 -4.46 14.63
CA THR A 36 -18.25 -3.68 15.09
C THR A 36 -18.10 -2.42 14.26
N TYR A 37 -17.64 -1.36 14.89
CA TYR A 37 -17.16 -0.17 14.19
C TYR A 37 -15.85 0.29 14.81
N GLY A 38 -15.08 1.06 14.04
CA GLY A 38 -13.82 1.63 14.51
C GLY A 38 -13.26 2.61 13.50
N GLY A 39 -12.06 3.06 13.79
CA GLY A 39 -11.35 4.02 12.96
C GLY A 39 -10.62 5.03 13.81
N TYR A 40 -10.13 6.07 13.16
CA TYR A 40 -9.45 7.20 13.80
C TYR A 40 -9.56 8.45 12.94
N ILE A 41 -9.36 9.59 13.58
CA ILE A 41 -9.12 10.87 12.92
C ILE A 41 -7.63 11.14 13.01
N LYS A 42 -7.00 11.46 11.88
CA LYS A 42 -5.58 11.80 11.80
C LYS A 42 -5.41 13.12 11.06
N LEU A 43 -4.64 14.01 11.64
CA LEU A 43 -4.14 15.23 10.98
C LEU A 43 -2.68 15.01 10.65
N ASP A 44 -2.33 15.09 9.38
CA ASP A 44 -0.96 15.10 8.88
C ASP A 44 -0.53 16.54 8.61
N ALA A 45 0.66 16.90 9.08
CA ALA A 45 1.34 18.16 8.78
C ALA A 45 2.76 17.82 8.31
N MET A 46 3.10 18.23 7.12
CA MET A 46 4.35 17.85 6.45
C MET A 46 5.07 19.09 5.97
N TRP A 47 6.38 19.10 6.20
CA TRP A 47 7.28 20.08 5.60
C TRP A 47 8.30 19.32 4.76
N SER A 48 8.19 19.46 3.47
CA SER A 48 9.01 18.71 2.50
C SER A 48 9.89 19.65 1.71
N ASP A 49 11.15 19.29 1.55
CA ASP A 49 12.13 20.01 0.71
C ASP A 49 12.50 19.11 -0.48
N TYR A 50 12.26 19.60 -1.69
CA TYR A 50 12.46 18.87 -2.93
C TYR A 50 13.63 19.46 -3.71
N SER A 51 14.70 18.69 -3.88
CA SER A 51 15.94 19.12 -4.53
C SER A 51 15.81 19.49 -6.01
N ALA A 52 14.78 19.02 -6.69
CA ALA A 52 14.52 19.28 -8.12
C ALA A 52 13.13 19.88 -8.38
N GLY A 53 12.59 20.59 -7.38
CA GLY A 53 11.28 21.22 -7.43
C GLY A 53 10.15 20.32 -6.87
N ALA A 54 9.17 20.96 -6.24
CA ALA A 54 8.07 20.27 -5.62
C ALA A 54 7.12 19.64 -6.67
N PRO A 55 6.60 18.42 -6.42
CA PRO A 55 5.53 17.88 -7.23
C PRO A 55 4.29 18.78 -7.22
N PRO A 56 3.43 18.74 -8.26
CA PRO A 56 2.18 19.50 -8.26
C PRO A 56 1.36 19.26 -6.98
N GLY A 57 0.67 20.28 -6.46
CA GLY A 57 -0.13 20.19 -5.23
C GLY A 57 -1.25 19.12 -5.27
N THR A 58 -1.61 18.62 -6.46
CA THR A 58 -2.55 17.52 -6.67
C THR A 58 -1.88 16.14 -6.73
N SER A 59 -0.54 16.09 -6.66
CA SER A 59 0.21 14.84 -6.68
C SER A 59 0.04 14.08 -5.37
N VAL A 60 -0.13 12.77 -5.45
CA VAL A 60 -0.12 11.88 -4.28
C VAL A 60 1.21 11.94 -3.51
N GLY A 61 2.31 12.32 -4.17
CA GLY A 61 3.61 12.55 -3.55
C GLY A 61 3.66 13.75 -2.60
N ARG A 62 2.59 14.58 -2.57
CA ARG A 62 2.40 15.64 -1.59
C ARG A 62 1.68 15.15 -0.32
N ASP A 63 1.01 13.97 -0.38
CA ASP A 63 0.29 13.38 0.74
C ASP A 63 1.19 12.45 1.57
N PHE A 64 2.13 11.75 0.92
CA PHE A 64 3.12 10.86 1.54
C PHE A 64 4.22 10.51 0.53
N TYR A 65 5.30 9.89 0.99
CA TYR A 65 6.43 9.54 0.14
C TYR A 65 6.07 8.51 -0.93
N VAL A 66 6.09 8.93 -2.19
CA VAL A 66 5.87 8.09 -3.37
C VAL A 66 6.99 8.35 -4.36
N PRO A 67 8.03 7.51 -4.42
CA PRO A 67 9.26 7.77 -5.22
C PRO A 67 8.99 8.09 -6.68
N SER A 68 8.04 7.41 -7.32
CA SER A 68 7.69 7.61 -8.74
C SER A 68 7.08 8.98 -9.06
N THR A 69 6.71 9.76 -8.05
CA THR A 69 6.12 11.10 -8.24
C THR A 69 7.11 12.22 -8.01
N LEU A 70 8.32 11.91 -7.56
CA LEU A 70 9.34 12.91 -7.30
C LEU A 70 9.89 13.46 -8.61
N THR A 71 10.05 14.77 -8.66
CA THR A 71 10.71 15.43 -9.77
C THR A 71 12.20 15.09 -9.76
N VAL A 72 12.73 14.64 -10.89
CA VAL A 72 14.15 14.40 -11.10
C VAL A 72 14.67 15.33 -12.20
N GLY A 73 15.85 15.88 -12.05
CA GLY A 73 16.41 16.79 -13.04
C GLY A 73 17.64 17.51 -12.52
N SER A 74 18.24 18.34 -13.39
CA SER A 74 19.44 19.12 -13.11
C SER A 74 19.19 20.52 -12.58
N ASP A 75 17.96 20.98 -12.58
CA ASP A 75 17.59 22.31 -12.13
C ASP A 75 17.49 22.30 -10.61
N ASN A 76 18.50 22.86 -9.97
CA ASN A 76 18.62 22.99 -8.51
C ASN A 76 17.60 23.98 -7.90
N ASN A 77 16.35 23.85 -8.24
CA ASN A 77 15.28 24.58 -7.60
C ASN A 77 14.79 23.81 -6.39
N SER A 78 15.52 23.94 -5.28
CA SER A 78 15.04 23.44 -3.99
C SER A 78 13.87 24.29 -3.55
N ASP A 79 12.68 23.67 -3.44
CA ASP A 79 11.47 24.31 -2.95
C ASP A 79 10.95 23.57 -1.72
N ALA A 80 11.00 24.27 -0.58
CA ALA A 80 10.36 23.78 0.63
C ALA A 80 8.86 24.11 0.60
N VAL A 81 8.04 23.12 0.82
CA VAL A 81 6.58 23.25 0.82
C VAL A 81 5.98 22.70 2.11
N PHE A 82 4.89 23.30 2.54
CA PHE A 82 4.11 22.86 3.67
C PHE A 82 2.75 22.34 3.21
N ASP A 83 2.41 21.13 3.63
CA ASP A 83 1.12 20.49 3.40
C ASP A 83 0.48 20.08 4.71
N MET A 84 -0.83 20.16 4.77
CA MET A 84 -1.59 19.69 5.92
C MET A 84 -2.95 19.14 5.46
N HIS A 85 -3.29 17.93 5.92
CA HIS A 85 -4.56 17.31 5.58
C HIS A 85 -5.02 16.28 6.62
N ALA A 86 -6.30 15.91 6.57
CA ALA A 86 -6.89 14.88 7.40
C ALA A 86 -7.32 13.63 6.60
N ARG A 87 -6.76 13.41 5.43
CA ARG A 87 -7.18 12.37 4.46
C ARG A 87 -6.92 10.94 4.94
N GLU A 88 -5.95 10.72 5.84
CA GLU A 88 -5.67 9.40 6.38
C GLU A 88 -6.66 8.94 7.46
N SER A 89 -7.58 9.83 7.85
CA SER A 89 -8.67 9.44 8.75
C SER A 89 -9.46 8.26 8.20
N ARG A 90 -9.79 7.30 9.07
CA ARG A 90 -10.37 6.01 8.68
C ARG A 90 -11.66 5.72 9.39
N PHE A 91 -12.51 4.96 8.70
CA PHE A 91 -13.71 4.35 9.24
C PHE A 91 -13.71 2.87 8.86
N ASN A 92 -14.06 2.02 9.82
CA ASN A 92 -14.28 0.61 9.52
C ASN A 92 -15.56 0.12 10.20
N PHE A 93 -16.21 -0.81 9.52
CA PHE A 93 -17.39 -1.54 9.98
C PHE A 93 -17.16 -3.02 9.72
N GLY A 94 -17.68 -3.85 10.57
CA GLY A 94 -17.56 -5.28 10.42
C GLY A 94 -18.70 -6.03 11.09
N THR A 95 -18.85 -7.29 10.73
CA THR A 95 -19.72 -8.24 11.41
C THR A 95 -18.98 -9.53 11.73
N SER A 96 -19.41 -10.20 12.79
CA SER A 96 -18.95 -11.53 13.16
C SER A 96 -20.19 -12.34 13.56
N THR A 97 -20.54 -13.34 12.72
CA THR A 97 -21.73 -14.16 12.91
C THR A 97 -21.33 -15.60 13.20
N LEU A 98 -21.70 -16.10 14.37
CA LEU A 98 -21.53 -17.52 14.70
C LEU A 98 -22.64 -18.32 13.99
N LEU A 99 -22.24 -19.36 13.26
CA LEU A 99 -23.15 -20.26 12.55
C LEU A 99 -23.44 -21.51 13.38
N ASP A 100 -24.55 -22.21 13.07
CA ASP A 100 -24.97 -23.44 13.75
C ASP A 100 -23.90 -24.56 13.75
N ASN A 101 -23.00 -24.55 12.78
CA ASN A 101 -21.89 -25.49 12.70
C ASN A 101 -20.66 -25.11 13.56
N GLY A 102 -20.79 -24.08 14.41
CA GLY A 102 -19.75 -23.59 15.30
C GLY A 102 -18.66 -22.74 14.61
N LYS A 103 -18.75 -22.48 13.31
CA LYS A 103 -17.82 -21.63 12.57
C LYS A 103 -18.33 -20.20 12.49
N THR A 104 -17.43 -19.26 12.27
CA THR A 104 -17.76 -17.84 12.25
C THR A 104 -17.55 -17.27 10.85
N VAL A 105 -18.57 -16.58 10.33
CA VAL A 105 -18.44 -15.71 9.17
C VAL A 105 -18.09 -14.31 9.65
N LYS A 106 -17.09 -13.69 9.06
CA LYS A 106 -16.70 -12.30 9.36
C LYS A 106 -16.74 -11.46 8.10
N THR A 107 -17.19 -10.21 8.24
CA THR A 107 -17.08 -9.21 7.18
C THR A 107 -16.32 -8.00 7.70
N LYS A 108 -15.67 -7.27 6.80
CA LYS A 108 -15.06 -5.99 7.09
C LYS A 108 -15.15 -5.07 5.88
N ILE A 109 -15.51 -3.81 6.11
CA ILE A 109 -15.28 -2.71 5.20
C ILE A 109 -14.48 -1.62 5.93
N GLU A 110 -13.44 -1.08 5.27
CA GLU A 110 -12.63 0.01 5.78
C GLU A 110 -12.38 1.02 4.66
N LEU A 111 -12.60 2.29 4.99
CA LEU A 111 -12.46 3.42 4.08
C LEU A 111 -11.47 4.43 4.65
N ASP A 112 -10.75 5.12 3.78
CA ASP A 112 -10.05 6.39 4.03
C ASP A 112 -10.28 7.34 2.86
N PHE A 113 -9.59 8.51 2.85
CA PHE A 113 -9.70 9.52 1.80
C PHE A 113 -8.34 9.81 1.15
N LEU A 114 -7.32 9.02 1.49
CA LEU A 114 -5.96 9.19 1.00
C LEU A 114 -5.81 8.61 -0.40
N ALA A 115 -5.01 9.26 -1.26
CA ALA A 115 -4.70 8.81 -2.61
C ALA A 115 -5.92 8.44 -3.48
N SER A 116 -7.07 9.06 -3.23
CA SER A 116 -8.24 8.97 -4.09
C SER A 116 -8.20 10.07 -5.16
N ALA A 117 -8.82 9.79 -6.31
CA ALA A 117 -8.98 10.81 -7.34
C ALA A 117 -9.69 12.05 -6.74
N PRO A 118 -9.30 13.28 -7.12
CA PRO A 118 -9.85 14.48 -6.53
C PRO A 118 -11.34 14.63 -6.90
N GLY A 119 -12.20 14.47 -5.90
CA GLY A 119 -13.59 14.87 -5.99
C GLY A 119 -13.81 16.36 -5.67
N GLY A 120 -12.78 17.03 -5.23
CA GLY A 120 -12.73 18.43 -4.85
C GLY A 120 -11.30 18.86 -4.60
N ASN A 121 -11.11 20.12 -4.21
CA ASN A 121 -9.79 20.64 -3.89
C ASN A 121 -9.86 21.67 -2.76
N GLU A 122 -8.74 22.02 -2.19
CA GLU A 122 -8.61 22.97 -1.07
C GLU A 122 -9.17 24.34 -1.41
N ARG A 123 -9.08 24.75 -2.66
CA ARG A 123 -9.56 26.05 -3.11
C ARG A 123 -11.09 26.19 -3.05
N VAL A 124 -11.82 25.08 -3.24
CA VAL A 124 -13.29 25.15 -3.38
C VAL A 124 -14.01 24.51 -2.20
N SER A 125 -13.68 23.30 -1.82
CA SER A 125 -14.50 22.53 -0.89
C SER A 125 -13.72 21.68 0.12
N ASN A 126 -12.42 21.49 -0.06
CA ASN A 126 -11.62 20.51 0.71
C ASN A 126 -12.20 19.08 0.70
N SER A 127 -12.93 18.73 -0.36
CA SER A 127 -13.63 17.46 -0.44
C SER A 127 -12.75 16.39 -1.11
N TYR A 128 -12.77 15.19 -0.58
CA TYR A 128 -12.04 14.02 -1.10
C TYR A 128 -12.98 12.83 -1.21
N SER A 129 -12.78 12.01 -2.23
CA SER A 129 -13.54 10.79 -2.43
C SER A 129 -13.10 9.70 -1.45
N PRO A 130 -14.02 8.95 -0.84
CA PRO A 130 -13.65 7.81 -0.03
C PRO A 130 -13.00 6.71 -0.89
N ARG A 131 -11.98 6.06 -0.34
CA ARG A 131 -11.27 4.95 -0.96
C ARG A 131 -11.51 3.68 -0.15
N ILE A 132 -11.88 2.59 -0.82
CA ILE A 132 -11.96 1.27 -0.19
C ILE A 132 -10.54 0.76 0.09
N ARG A 133 -10.24 0.53 1.37
CA ARG A 133 -9.00 -0.12 1.81
C ARG A 133 -9.19 -1.61 1.94
N HIS A 134 -10.22 -2.00 2.67
CA HIS A 134 -10.62 -3.39 2.87
C HIS A 134 -12.12 -3.52 2.63
N ALA A 135 -12.50 -4.56 1.92
CA ALA A 135 -13.89 -4.97 1.74
C ALA A 135 -13.90 -6.48 1.47
N PHE A 136 -14.16 -7.27 2.50
CA PHE A 136 -14.08 -8.73 2.38
C PHE A 136 -15.02 -9.45 3.31
N ILE A 137 -15.31 -10.70 2.96
CA ILE A 137 -15.91 -11.73 3.79
C ILE A 137 -14.90 -12.85 4.04
N SER A 138 -14.88 -13.42 5.23
CA SER A 138 -14.04 -14.58 5.56
C SER A 138 -14.82 -15.65 6.30
N TYR A 139 -14.48 -16.92 5.99
CA TYR A 139 -15.09 -18.10 6.56
C TYR A 139 -14.15 -19.29 6.45
N ASP A 140 -13.86 -19.95 7.58
CA ASP A 140 -13.14 -21.23 7.64
C ASP A 140 -11.85 -21.29 6.83
N GLY A 141 -10.97 -20.31 7.03
CA GLY A 141 -9.71 -20.17 6.30
C GLY A 141 -9.81 -19.44 4.96
N TRP A 142 -11.00 -19.35 4.38
CA TRP A 142 -11.26 -18.61 3.15
C TRP A 142 -11.45 -17.13 3.39
N LEU A 143 -11.02 -16.32 2.42
CA LEU A 143 -11.30 -14.90 2.33
C LEU A 143 -11.63 -14.55 0.87
N PHE A 144 -12.69 -13.76 0.69
CA PHE A 144 -13.14 -13.27 -0.61
C PHE A 144 -13.31 -11.75 -0.53
N GLY A 145 -12.67 -11.01 -1.43
CA GLY A 145 -12.77 -9.56 -1.52
C GLY A 145 -11.43 -8.86 -1.48
N GLN A 146 -11.43 -7.56 -1.22
CA GLN A 146 -10.25 -6.71 -1.26
C GLN A 146 -9.61 -6.58 0.13
N THR A 147 -8.32 -6.89 0.21
CA THR A 147 -7.48 -6.65 1.38
C THR A 147 -6.01 -6.63 0.96
N TRP A 148 -5.10 -6.60 1.92
CA TRP A 148 -3.68 -6.73 1.64
C TRP A 148 -3.39 -7.98 0.81
N SER A 149 -2.57 -7.80 -0.22
CA SER A 149 -2.03 -8.93 -0.99
C SER A 149 -1.44 -9.99 -0.06
N ASN A 150 -1.59 -11.23 -0.41
CA ASN A 150 -0.96 -12.33 0.32
C ASN A 150 0.57 -12.32 0.18
N PHE A 151 1.11 -11.65 -0.85
CA PHE A 151 2.54 -11.44 -1.03
C PHE A 151 3.12 -10.43 -0.01
N GLN A 152 2.30 -9.55 0.56
CA GLN A 152 2.70 -8.52 1.51
C GLN A 152 2.76 -9.01 2.96
N ASN A 153 3.79 -8.60 3.70
CA ASN A 153 3.87 -8.73 5.16
C ASN A 153 3.71 -7.37 5.85
N VAL A 154 2.49 -7.06 6.28
CA VAL A 154 2.19 -5.80 6.99
C VAL A 154 2.97 -5.67 8.29
N GLY A 155 3.29 -6.78 8.97
CA GLY A 155 4.04 -6.78 10.23
C GLY A 155 5.51 -6.34 10.10
N ALA A 156 6.05 -6.33 8.86
CA ALA A 156 7.41 -5.87 8.58
C ALA A 156 7.48 -4.40 8.14
N LEU A 157 6.34 -3.71 8.03
CA LEU A 157 6.33 -2.28 7.70
C LEU A 157 6.97 -1.47 8.83
N PRO A 158 7.69 -0.37 8.51
CA PRO A 158 8.28 0.50 9.50
C PRO A 158 7.21 1.23 10.33
N GLU A 159 7.59 1.63 11.54
CA GLU A 159 6.78 2.53 12.36
C GLU A 159 7.19 3.98 12.02
N ALA A 160 6.54 4.54 11.02
CA ALA A 160 6.79 5.89 10.54
C ALA A 160 5.53 6.75 10.64
N LEU A 161 5.72 8.08 10.74
CA LEU A 161 4.60 9.05 10.63
C LEU A 161 4.09 9.15 9.20
N ASP A 162 4.99 8.98 8.23
CA ASP A 162 4.60 8.82 6.82
C ASP A 162 3.73 7.57 6.64
N PHE A 163 2.81 7.63 5.67
CA PHE A 163 1.83 6.55 5.44
C PHE A 163 2.45 5.18 5.15
N ILE A 164 3.61 5.16 4.49
CA ILE A 164 4.33 3.94 4.14
C ILE A 164 5.73 3.94 4.76
N GLY A 165 6.38 5.09 4.84
CA GLY A 165 7.79 5.25 5.12
C GLY A 165 8.66 4.90 3.90
N PRO A 166 9.84 4.30 4.07
CA PRO A 166 10.68 3.85 2.96
C PRO A 166 9.93 2.89 2.06
N ALA A 167 9.67 3.30 0.82
CA ALA A 167 8.90 2.52 -0.15
C ALA A 167 9.78 1.56 -0.97
N GLU A 168 11.07 1.86 -1.11
CA GLU A 168 12.03 1.09 -1.89
C GLU A 168 12.17 -0.33 -1.34
N GLY A 169 11.95 -1.33 -2.19
CA GLY A 169 11.98 -2.74 -1.81
C GLY A 169 10.80 -3.22 -0.95
N THR A 170 9.90 -2.31 -0.59
CA THR A 170 8.73 -2.63 0.23
C THR A 170 7.59 -3.15 -0.64
N VAL A 171 7.08 -4.33 -0.33
CA VAL A 171 5.81 -4.82 -0.89
C VAL A 171 4.68 -4.08 -0.21
N PHE A 172 3.90 -3.30 -0.98
CA PHE A 172 2.81 -2.49 -0.44
C PHE A 172 1.65 -2.37 -1.43
N VAL A 173 0.73 -3.32 -1.38
CA VAL A 173 -0.42 -3.35 -2.27
C VAL A 173 -1.61 -4.06 -1.64
N ARG A 174 -2.81 -3.56 -1.93
CA ARG A 174 -4.08 -4.26 -1.66
C ARG A 174 -4.63 -4.79 -2.96
N GLN A 175 -5.19 -6.01 -2.89
CA GLN A 175 -5.72 -6.72 -4.04
C GLN A 175 -7.13 -7.23 -3.76
N THR A 176 -7.97 -7.22 -4.78
CA THR A 176 -9.16 -8.07 -4.83
C THR A 176 -8.69 -9.50 -5.03
N GLN A 177 -9.12 -10.41 -4.18
CA GLN A 177 -8.55 -11.75 -4.11
C GLN A 177 -9.53 -12.80 -3.57
N VAL A 178 -9.24 -14.04 -3.92
CA VAL A 178 -9.69 -15.23 -3.20
C VAL A 178 -8.47 -15.82 -2.51
N LYS A 179 -8.52 -15.95 -1.18
CA LYS A 179 -7.41 -16.45 -0.38
C LYS A 179 -7.86 -17.60 0.51
N TYR A 180 -7.01 -18.62 0.61
CA TYR A 180 -7.16 -19.70 1.57
C TYR A 180 -5.96 -19.81 2.50
N THR A 181 -6.21 -19.92 3.80
CA THR A 181 -5.18 -20.05 4.84
C THR A 181 -5.37 -21.36 5.59
N THR A 182 -4.30 -22.12 5.73
CA THR A 182 -4.26 -23.37 6.50
C THR A 182 -2.95 -23.51 7.25
N GLY A 183 -3.01 -23.57 8.57
CA GLY A 183 -1.82 -23.57 9.42
C GLY A 183 -0.93 -22.36 9.17
N SER A 184 0.33 -22.60 8.82
CA SER A 184 1.31 -21.55 8.49
C SER A 184 1.29 -21.11 7.02
N TRP A 185 0.50 -21.76 6.18
CA TRP A 185 0.44 -21.49 4.75
C TRP A 185 -0.78 -20.66 4.37
N SER A 186 -0.62 -19.81 3.39
CA SER A 186 -1.73 -19.15 2.69
C SER A 186 -1.45 -19.03 1.20
N PHE A 187 -2.51 -19.14 0.41
CA PHE A 187 -2.49 -19.09 -1.04
C PHE A 187 -3.56 -18.12 -1.51
N SER A 188 -3.29 -17.32 -2.56
CA SER A 188 -4.31 -16.46 -3.14
C SER A 188 -4.27 -16.46 -4.65
N LEU A 189 -5.44 -16.18 -5.22
CA LEU A 189 -5.62 -15.72 -6.59
C LEU A 189 -6.04 -14.25 -6.49
N GLU A 190 -5.25 -13.36 -7.10
CA GLU A 190 -5.40 -11.92 -7.00
C GLU A 190 -5.69 -11.31 -8.37
N ASN A 191 -6.36 -10.17 -8.38
CA ASN A 191 -6.70 -9.48 -9.63
C ASN A 191 -5.43 -9.12 -10.42
N PRO A 192 -5.31 -9.53 -11.69
CA PRO A 192 -4.12 -9.27 -12.50
C PRO A 192 -4.20 -7.89 -13.13
N GLU A 193 -3.43 -6.94 -12.64
CA GLU A 193 -3.28 -5.63 -13.24
C GLU A 193 -1.81 -5.36 -13.51
N SER A 194 -1.45 -4.98 -14.71
CA SER A 194 -0.08 -4.70 -15.12
C SER A 194 0.15 -3.20 -15.29
N THR A 195 1.34 -2.75 -14.94
CA THR A 195 1.84 -1.41 -15.22
C THR A 195 3.02 -1.52 -16.17
N ILE A 196 2.98 -0.78 -17.26
CA ILE A 196 3.90 -0.95 -18.39
C ILE A 196 4.40 0.41 -18.83
N THR A 197 5.69 0.52 -19.15
CA THR A 197 6.26 1.66 -19.84
C THR A 197 6.01 1.49 -21.35
N THR A 198 5.26 2.38 -21.94
CA THR A 198 5.01 2.38 -23.40
C THR A 198 6.22 2.88 -24.17
N ALA A 199 6.24 2.69 -25.49
CA ALA A 199 7.32 3.16 -26.37
C ALA A 199 7.56 4.69 -26.28
N GLY A 200 6.55 5.47 -25.89
CA GLY A 200 6.67 6.92 -25.63
C GLY A 200 7.17 7.28 -24.22
N GLY A 201 7.53 6.31 -23.39
CA GLY A 201 7.99 6.52 -22.01
C GLY A 201 6.85 6.76 -21.00
N GLY A 202 5.60 6.81 -21.43
CA GLY A 202 4.44 6.95 -20.56
C GLY A 202 4.06 5.63 -19.88
N MET A 203 3.32 5.71 -18.76
CA MET A 203 2.74 4.55 -18.11
C MET A 203 1.41 4.16 -18.72
N ALA A 204 1.24 2.88 -19.03
CA ALA A 204 -0.04 2.25 -19.27
C ALA A 204 -0.39 1.32 -18.10
N VAL A 205 -1.66 1.31 -17.72
CA VAL A 205 -2.25 0.35 -16.79
C VAL A 205 -3.18 -0.55 -17.58
N THR A 206 -3.04 -1.86 -17.44
CA THR A 206 -3.83 -2.84 -18.19
C THR A 206 -4.22 -4.02 -17.30
N ASP A 207 -5.40 -4.54 -17.50
CA ASP A 207 -5.99 -5.72 -16.88
C ASP A 207 -6.30 -6.83 -17.91
N ASP A 208 -5.58 -6.83 -19.02
CA ASP A 208 -5.79 -7.73 -20.17
C ASP A 208 -5.36 -9.20 -19.89
N ALA A 209 -4.72 -9.48 -18.77
CA ALA A 209 -4.23 -10.81 -18.43
C ALA A 209 -5.39 -11.82 -18.29
N SER A 210 -5.21 -13.01 -18.85
CA SER A 210 -6.21 -14.08 -18.81
C SER A 210 -6.17 -14.95 -17.56
N LEU A 211 -5.09 -14.83 -16.78
CA LEU A 211 -4.88 -15.59 -15.55
C LEU A 211 -4.74 -14.63 -14.36
N PRO A 212 -5.30 -14.98 -13.19
CA PRO A 212 -5.06 -14.22 -11.97
C PRO A 212 -3.60 -14.31 -11.53
N ASP A 213 -3.12 -13.30 -10.82
CA ASP A 213 -1.86 -13.37 -10.11
C ASP A 213 -1.96 -14.42 -9.00
N PHE A 214 -1.04 -15.37 -8.95
CA PHE A 214 -0.98 -16.41 -7.91
C PHE A 214 0.05 -16.06 -6.86
N THR A 215 -0.32 -16.17 -5.59
CA THR A 215 0.64 -16.04 -4.48
C THR A 215 0.61 -17.22 -3.53
N ALA A 216 1.77 -17.54 -2.97
CA ALA A 216 1.93 -18.49 -1.89
C ALA A 216 2.75 -17.85 -0.78
N ARG A 217 2.35 -18.06 0.48
CA ARG A 217 3.01 -17.48 1.64
C ARG A 217 3.14 -18.50 2.76
N TYR A 218 4.33 -18.55 3.37
CA TYR A 218 4.60 -19.26 4.61
C TYR A 218 4.91 -18.28 5.72
N THR A 219 4.27 -18.45 6.87
CA THR A 219 4.48 -17.62 8.05
C THR A 219 4.95 -18.47 9.22
N HIS A 220 6.16 -18.24 9.68
CA HIS A 220 6.70 -18.84 10.91
C HIS A 220 6.58 -17.82 12.04
N LYS A 221 6.02 -18.23 13.17
CA LYS A 221 5.92 -17.43 14.40
C LYS A 221 6.66 -18.14 15.53
N ALA A 222 7.44 -17.40 16.29
CA ALA A 222 8.19 -17.89 17.44
C ALA A 222 8.28 -16.80 18.51
N ASP A 223 8.78 -17.13 19.69
CA ASP A 223 8.93 -16.18 20.81
C ASP A 223 9.88 -15.01 20.46
N TRP A 224 10.87 -15.25 19.60
CA TRP A 224 11.80 -14.24 19.12
C TRP A 224 11.20 -13.28 18.06
N GLY A 225 10.02 -13.58 17.49
CA GLY A 225 9.40 -12.76 16.46
C GLY A 225 8.70 -13.58 15.37
N ASN A 226 8.83 -13.16 14.11
CA ASN A 226 8.25 -13.88 12.98
C ASN A 226 9.13 -13.78 11.73
N LEU A 227 8.99 -14.77 10.87
CA LEU A 227 9.56 -14.80 9.52
C LEU A 227 8.44 -15.13 8.54
N VAL A 228 8.38 -14.39 7.45
CA VAL A 228 7.45 -14.61 6.35
C VAL A 228 8.25 -14.77 5.07
N VAL A 229 7.96 -15.83 4.33
CA VAL A 229 8.45 -16.02 2.95
C VAL A 229 7.23 -16.09 2.06
N ALA A 230 7.23 -15.29 1.00
CA ALA A 230 6.15 -15.23 0.04
C ALA A 230 6.69 -15.35 -1.38
N ALA A 231 5.91 -15.95 -2.26
CA ALA A 231 6.17 -16.07 -3.69
C ALA A 231 4.99 -15.53 -4.47
N LEU A 232 5.27 -14.97 -5.65
CA LEU A 232 4.32 -14.42 -6.61
C LEU A 232 4.64 -15.00 -7.98
N ALA A 233 3.61 -15.42 -8.72
CA ALA A 233 3.68 -15.72 -10.15
C ALA A 233 2.52 -14.99 -10.84
N ARG A 234 2.81 -14.32 -11.95
CA ARG A 234 1.84 -13.49 -12.66
C ARG A 234 2.11 -13.44 -14.16
N GLN A 235 1.12 -13.03 -14.92
CA GLN A 235 1.23 -12.69 -16.32
C GLN A 235 1.11 -11.16 -16.49
N LEU A 236 2.10 -10.53 -17.10
CA LEU A 236 1.99 -9.18 -17.62
C LEU A 236 1.39 -9.26 -19.01
N THR A 237 0.44 -8.38 -19.32
CA THR A 237 -0.24 -8.41 -20.62
C THR A 237 -0.57 -6.99 -21.05
N TYR A 238 -0.44 -6.72 -22.36
CA TYR A 238 -0.81 -5.45 -22.97
C TYR A 238 -1.36 -5.70 -24.36
N LYS A 239 -2.66 -5.42 -24.55
CA LYS A 239 -3.38 -5.64 -25.82
C LYS A 239 -3.99 -4.33 -26.30
N VAL A 240 -3.28 -3.63 -27.18
CA VAL A 240 -3.74 -2.37 -27.75
C VAL A 240 -3.47 -2.30 -29.25
N GLY A 241 -4.53 -2.21 -30.04
CA GLY A 241 -4.45 -2.17 -31.51
C GLY A 241 -3.89 -3.47 -32.09
N ALA A 242 -2.71 -3.42 -32.71
CA ALA A 242 -2.01 -4.59 -33.25
C ALA A 242 -1.03 -5.23 -32.24
N ILE A 243 -0.82 -4.61 -31.08
CA ILE A 243 0.09 -5.11 -30.06
C ILE A 243 -0.66 -6.15 -29.21
N ASP A 244 -0.10 -7.35 -29.09
CA ASP A 244 -0.56 -8.42 -28.20
C ASP A 244 0.68 -9.02 -27.52
N ALA A 245 1.15 -8.34 -26.47
CA ALA A 245 2.36 -8.68 -25.77
C ALA A 245 2.02 -9.29 -24.41
N ASP A 246 2.67 -10.39 -24.03
CA ASP A 246 2.58 -11.00 -22.71
C ASP A 246 3.92 -11.53 -22.22
N GLU A 247 4.11 -11.54 -20.92
CA GLU A 247 5.33 -12.05 -20.26
C GLU A 247 4.97 -12.66 -18.91
N THR A 248 5.53 -13.83 -18.63
CA THR A 248 5.42 -14.45 -17.32
C THR A 248 6.42 -13.83 -16.35
N SER A 249 5.93 -13.42 -15.20
CA SER A 249 6.69 -12.73 -14.17
C SER A 249 6.59 -13.45 -12.82
N PHE A 250 7.61 -13.30 -12.00
CA PHE A 250 7.65 -13.95 -10.68
C PHE A 250 8.42 -13.10 -9.67
N GLY A 251 8.14 -13.34 -8.40
CA GLY A 251 8.85 -12.71 -7.31
C GLY A 251 8.88 -13.54 -6.05
N VAL A 252 9.86 -13.26 -5.21
CA VAL A 252 9.98 -13.80 -3.87
C VAL A 252 10.24 -12.66 -2.89
N SER A 253 9.67 -12.77 -1.69
CA SER A 253 9.89 -11.82 -0.61
C SER A 253 10.18 -12.57 0.67
N ALA A 254 11.22 -12.16 1.39
CA ALA A 254 11.52 -12.61 2.75
C ALA A 254 11.45 -11.41 3.68
N SER A 255 10.64 -11.49 4.72
CA SER A 255 10.39 -10.38 5.62
C SER A 255 10.09 -10.86 7.02
N GLY A 256 10.28 -10.00 8.01
CA GLY A 256 10.03 -10.40 9.38
C GLY A 256 10.26 -9.31 10.39
N MET A 257 10.09 -9.69 11.63
CA MET A 257 10.37 -8.87 12.80
C MET A 257 11.05 -9.74 13.85
N VAL A 258 12.17 -9.25 14.35
CA VAL A 258 12.95 -9.88 15.44
C VAL A 258 12.85 -8.99 16.68
N LYS A 259 12.45 -9.56 17.81
CA LYS A 259 12.43 -8.87 19.09
C LYS A 259 13.84 -8.71 19.64
N LEU A 260 14.19 -7.51 20.10
CA LEU A 260 15.48 -7.15 20.68
C LEU A 260 15.24 -6.49 22.05
N GLY A 261 14.79 -7.27 23.03
CA GLY A 261 14.34 -6.75 24.31
C GLY A 261 13.03 -5.97 24.19
N GLU A 262 13.04 -4.68 24.52
CA GLU A 262 11.89 -3.78 24.34
C GLU A 262 11.79 -3.24 22.89
N ASP A 263 12.86 -3.36 22.11
CA ASP A 263 12.93 -2.94 20.72
C ASP A 263 12.59 -4.08 19.75
N ASN A 264 12.54 -3.75 18.47
CA ASN A 264 12.41 -4.74 17.40
C ASN A 264 13.20 -4.32 16.15
N PHE A 265 13.65 -5.32 15.41
CA PHE A 265 14.25 -5.15 14.09
C PHE A 265 13.29 -5.70 13.04
N LYS A 266 12.86 -4.87 12.10
CA LYS A 266 12.01 -5.24 10.98
C LYS A 266 12.80 -5.21 9.68
N PHE A 267 12.55 -6.17 8.81
CA PHE A 267 13.21 -6.25 7.51
C PHE A 267 12.27 -6.78 6.44
N MET A 268 12.53 -6.37 5.20
CA MET A 268 11.88 -6.89 4.00
C MET A 268 12.90 -6.88 2.85
N LEU A 269 13.08 -8.01 2.21
CA LEU A 269 13.91 -8.19 1.01
C LEU A 269 13.03 -8.80 -0.06
N THR A 270 12.98 -8.17 -1.21
CA THR A 270 12.13 -8.61 -2.32
C THR A 270 12.97 -8.63 -3.59
N GLN A 271 12.85 -9.71 -4.35
CA GLN A 271 13.49 -9.88 -5.64
C GLN A 271 12.53 -10.56 -6.60
N GLY A 272 12.62 -10.19 -7.87
CA GLY A 272 11.84 -10.82 -8.92
C GLY A 272 11.89 -10.02 -10.21
N LYS A 273 11.17 -10.51 -11.20
CA LYS A 273 11.02 -9.92 -12.53
C LYS A 273 9.57 -9.51 -12.71
N GLY A 274 9.32 -8.33 -13.26
CA GLY A 274 7.97 -7.86 -13.56
C GLY A 274 7.07 -7.59 -12.36
N LEU A 275 7.64 -7.22 -11.20
CA LEU A 275 6.87 -7.03 -9.98
C LEU A 275 5.92 -5.82 -10.04
N GLY A 276 6.34 -4.73 -10.70
CA GLY A 276 5.52 -3.55 -10.93
C GLY A 276 4.84 -3.04 -9.67
N ARG A 277 3.53 -2.95 -9.70
CA ARG A 277 2.69 -2.39 -8.62
C ARG A 277 2.79 -3.09 -7.26
N TYR A 278 3.39 -4.28 -7.19
CA TYR A 278 3.57 -4.97 -5.91
C TYR A 278 4.65 -4.34 -5.04
N VAL A 279 5.65 -3.68 -5.63
CA VAL A 279 6.84 -3.18 -4.93
C VAL A 279 6.97 -1.66 -5.08
N GLY A 280 7.38 -1.00 -4.00
CA GLY A 280 7.79 0.40 -4.01
C GLY A 280 6.68 1.37 -4.42
N VAL A 281 5.41 1.00 -4.21
CA VAL A 281 4.26 1.81 -4.67
C VAL A 281 4.33 2.07 -6.18
N ASN A 282 4.70 1.03 -6.94
CA ASN A 282 4.91 1.11 -8.39
C ASN A 282 6.07 2.06 -8.79
N ILE A 283 7.17 2.03 -8.03
CA ILE A 283 8.38 2.83 -8.32
C ILE A 283 8.97 2.49 -9.69
N ALA A 284 8.89 1.22 -10.09
CA ALA A 284 9.17 0.74 -11.43
C ALA A 284 7.93 0.04 -11.99
N HIS A 285 7.70 0.19 -13.29
CA HIS A 285 6.65 -0.56 -13.97
C HIS A 285 7.03 -2.06 -14.07
N GLY A 286 6.07 -2.92 -14.37
CA GLY A 286 6.33 -4.36 -14.51
C GLY A 286 7.18 -4.68 -15.75
N ALA A 287 6.98 -3.94 -16.84
CA ALA A 287 7.71 -4.15 -18.09
C ALA A 287 7.87 -2.84 -18.89
N VAL A 288 8.76 -2.88 -19.86
CA VAL A 288 8.89 -1.88 -20.93
C VAL A 288 8.46 -2.52 -22.25
N LEU A 289 7.62 -1.82 -22.99
CA LEU A 289 7.21 -2.23 -24.33
C LEU A 289 8.35 -1.99 -25.32
N ASN A 290 8.80 -3.04 -26.00
CA ASN A 290 9.86 -3.02 -27.00
C ASN A 290 9.31 -3.59 -28.32
N GLY A 291 8.86 -2.71 -29.21
CA GLY A 291 8.11 -3.11 -30.41
C GLY A 291 6.75 -3.73 -30.02
N ASP A 292 6.55 -4.98 -30.37
CA ASP A 292 5.34 -5.75 -30.07
C ASP A 292 5.55 -6.76 -28.92
N ASP A 293 6.65 -6.64 -28.18
CA ASP A 293 7.06 -7.55 -27.10
C ASP A 293 7.39 -6.80 -25.81
N PHE A 294 7.60 -7.54 -24.72
CA PHE A 294 7.94 -7.00 -23.41
C PHE A 294 9.36 -7.32 -22.98
N ASP A 295 10.00 -6.33 -22.36
CA ASP A 295 11.14 -6.50 -21.49
C ASP A 295 10.68 -6.30 -20.03
N ALA A 296 10.44 -7.39 -19.31
CA ALA A 296 10.03 -7.30 -17.92
C ALA A 296 11.21 -6.78 -17.07
N ILE A 297 10.91 -5.85 -16.16
CA ILE A 297 11.90 -5.16 -15.31
C ILE A 297 12.26 -6.07 -14.12
N ASP A 298 13.58 -6.22 -13.85
CA ASP A 298 14.16 -6.97 -12.70
C ASP A 298 14.18 -6.14 -11.41
#